data_abb516a4e2476130fe7798880f1adab5
#
_entry.id   abb516a4e2476130fe7798880f1adab5
#
_cell.length_a   1.000
_cell.length_b   1.000
_cell.length_c   1.000
_cell.angle_alpha   90.00
_cell.angle_beta   90.00
_cell.angle_gamma   90.00
#
_symmetry.space_group_name_H-M   'P 1'
#
loop_
_entity.id
_entity.type
_entity.pdbx_description
1 polymer ?
#
loop_
_entity_poly.entity_id
_entity_poly.type
_entity_poly.pdbx_seq_one_letter_code
_entity_poly.pdbx_strand_id
1 'polypeptide(L)'
;MTPFERITTQVQAQIPLVRAMEAALGKPEAHRLVRTALDEANRAIVGARGSLLDIPTLAAEFAGFGQGVRYEFETLEQTDTVLRNEVSHCDYAEFMEQIGARDLGELLICNSDFAMADELGLKLDRTKTCMNGDGSCDFCYTIKSKLDPTSAAT
;
A
#
# COMPACT_ATOMS: atom_id res chain seq x y z
N MET A 1 8.03 -18.31 0.01
CA MET A 1 7.75 -17.17 0.91
C MET A 1 6.54 -16.42 0.38
N THR A 2 5.50 -16.33 1.18
CA THR A 2 4.27 -15.59 0.84
C THR A 2 4.53 -14.07 0.87
N PRO A 3 3.69 -13.26 0.23
CA PRO A 3 3.76 -11.79 0.39
C PRO A 3 3.74 -11.36 1.85
N PHE A 4 2.90 -12.00 2.67
CA PHE A 4 2.81 -11.72 4.10
C PHE A 4 4.13 -11.96 4.84
N GLU A 5 4.73 -13.13 4.68
CA GLU A 5 6.00 -13.46 5.32
C GLU A 5 7.12 -12.50 4.91
N ARG A 6 7.18 -12.15 3.63
CA ARG A 6 8.19 -11.22 3.11
C ARG A 6 8.00 -9.82 3.70
N ILE A 7 6.78 -9.29 3.67
CA ILE A 7 6.48 -7.93 4.15
C ILE A 7 6.67 -7.84 5.66
N THR A 8 6.16 -8.79 6.43
CA THR A 8 6.29 -8.77 7.90
C THR A 8 7.74 -8.91 8.37
N THR A 9 8.54 -9.74 7.71
CA THR A 9 9.99 -9.84 7.99
C THR A 9 10.70 -8.50 7.73
N GLN A 10 10.40 -7.88 6.59
CA GLN A 10 10.98 -6.59 6.22
C GLN A 10 10.59 -5.49 7.21
N VAL A 11 9.32 -5.41 7.57
CA VAL A 11 8.80 -4.40 8.50
C VAL A 11 9.40 -4.56 9.89
N GLN A 12 9.53 -5.79 10.39
CA GLN A 12 10.18 -6.04 11.69
C GLN A 12 11.61 -5.49 11.73
N ALA A 13 12.36 -5.60 10.64
CA ALA A 13 13.70 -5.04 10.56
C ALA A 13 13.70 -3.50 10.46
N GLN A 14 12.67 -2.91 9.88
CA GLN A 14 12.55 -1.45 9.72
C GLN A 14 12.11 -0.73 10.99
N ILE A 15 11.27 -1.34 11.83
CA ILE A 15 10.71 -0.71 13.03
C ILE A 15 11.78 -0.09 13.95
N PRO A 16 12.85 -0.80 14.37
CA PRO A 16 13.85 -0.20 15.25
C PRO A 16 14.57 0.98 14.60
N LEU A 17 14.75 0.97 13.28
CA LEU A 17 15.36 2.08 12.54
C LEU A 17 14.45 3.31 12.56
N VAL A 18 13.16 3.11 12.31
CA VAL A 18 12.17 4.21 12.34
C VAL A 18 12.07 4.79 13.75
N ARG A 19 12.02 3.94 14.80
CA ARG A 19 12.00 4.41 16.18
C ARG A 19 13.23 5.23 16.55
N ALA A 20 14.41 4.83 16.10
CA ALA A 20 15.64 5.60 16.30
C ALA A 20 15.58 6.96 15.57
N MET A 21 15.04 7.01 14.36
CA MET A 21 14.82 8.25 13.62
C MET A 21 13.79 9.16 14.31
N GLU A 22 12.69 8.60 14.82
CA GLU A 22 11.70 9.35 15.61
C GLU A 22 12.35 10.01 16.84
N ALA A 23 13.19 9.27 17.56
CA ALA A 23 13.88 9.78 18.74
C ALA A 23 14.87 10.91 18.40
N ALA A 24 15.55 10.81 17.26
CA ALA A 24 16.55 11.80 16.83
C ALA A 24 15.95 13.03 16.17
N LEU A 25 14.89 12.90 15.37
CA LEU A 25 14.38 13.94 14.47
C LEU A 25 12.95 14.40 14.82
N GLY A 26 12.25 13.68 15.70
CA GLY A 26 10.81 13.82 15.89
C GLY A 26 10.00 13.05 14.84
N LYS A 27 8.78 12.65 15.19
CA LYS A 27 7.93 11.82 14.34
C LYS A 27 7.66 12.44 12.95
N PRO A 28 7.25 13.71 12.81
CA PRO A 28 6.91 14.25 11.48
C PRO A 28 8.06 14.16 10.49
N GLU A 29 9.27 14.54 10.88
CA GLU A 29 10.45 14.52 10.00
C GLU A 29 10.93 13.09 9.73
N ALA A 30 10.96 12.24 10.74
CA ALA A 30 11.31 10.83 10.59
C ALA A 30 10.36 10.14 9.59
N HIS A 31 9.04 10.32 9.76
CA HIS A 31 8.04 9.72 8.89
C HIS A 31 8.11 10.27 7.47
N ARG A 32 8.38 11.56 7.30
CA ARG A 32 8.57 12.17 5.98
C ARG A 32 9.75 11.53 5.23
N LEU A 33 10.89 11.37 5.89
CA LEU A 33 12.08 10.76 5.29
C LEU A 33 11.86 9.28 4.96
N VAL A 34 11.27 8.53 5.87
CA VAL A 34 10.95 7.12 5.66
C VAL A 34 9.97 6.96 4.49
N ARG A 35 8.91 7.78 4.44
CA ARG A 35 7.94 7.74 3.34
C ARG A 35 8.59 8.03 1.99
N THR A 36 9.43 9.06 1.91
CA THR A 36 10.15 9.39 0.68
C THR A 36 11.01 8.22 0.21
N ALA A 37 11.81 7.64 1.11
CA ALA A 37 12.69 6.53 0.76
C ALA A 37 11.92 5.28 0.33
N LEU A 38 10.82 4.96 1.01
CA LEU A 38 9.98 3.81 0.65
C LEU A 38 9.24 4.03 -0.68
N ASP A 39 8.76 5.24 -0.95
CA ASP A 39 8.11 5.55 -2.22
C ASP A 39 9.08 5.42 -3.40
N GLU A 40 10.30 5.93 -3.27
CA GLU A 40 11.34 5.77 -4.28
C GLU A 40 11.66 4.30 -4.53
N ALA A 41 11.84 3.50 -3.48
CA ALA A 41 12.12 2.07 -3.59
C ALA A 41 10.95 1.31 -4.24
N ASN A 42 9.72 1.60 -3.85
CA ASN A 42 8.54 0.95 -4.41
C ASN A 42 8.33 1.32 -5.88
N ARG A 43 8.53 2.58 -6.27
CA ARG A 43 8.48 3.01 -7.67
C ARG A 43 9.53 2.29 -8.52
N ALA A 44 10.74 2.14 -8.02
CA ALA A 44 11.82 1.44 -8.73
C ALA A 44 11.48 -0.05 -8.95
N ILE A 45 10.94 -0.72 -7.93
CA ILE A 45 10.52 -2.12 -8.02
C ILE A 45 9.41 -2.30 -9.06
N VAL A 46 8.40 -1.45 -9.01
CA VAL A 46 7.23 -1.53 -9.90
C VAL A 46 7.61 -1.09 -11.32
N GLY A 47 8.39 -0.02 -11.46
CA GLY A 47 8.84 0.50 -12.76
C GLY A 47 9.69 -0.51 -13.54
N ALA A 48 10.43 -1.37 -12.85
CA ALA A 48 11.20 -2.45 -13.48
C ALA A 48 10.32 -3.50 -14.17
N ARG A 49 9.02 -3.56 -13.89
CA ARG A 49 8.06 -4.45 -14.57
C ARG A 49 7.74 -4.02 -16.00
N GLY A 50 7.97 -2.75 -16.34
CA GLY A 50 7.98 -2.24 -17.70
C GLY A 50 6.62 -2.08 -18.41
N SER A 51 5.48 -2.27 -17.74
CA SER A 51 4.16 -2.12 -18.34
C SER A 51 3.14 -1.52 -17.37
N LEU A 52 2.21 -0.76 -17.93
CA LEU A 52 1.01 -0.31 -17.21
C LEU A 52 0.15 -1.51 -16.84
N LEU A 53 -0.43 -1.48 -15.67
CA LEU A 53 -1.31 -2.55 -15.20
C LEU A 53 -2.73 -2.32 -15.70
N ASP A 54 -3.34 -3.35 -16.29
CA ASP A 54 -4.77 -3.33 -16.59
C ASP A 54 -5.61 -3.76 -15.37
N ILE A 55 -6.89 -3.47 -15.39
CA ILE A 55 -7.78 -3.77 -14.26
C ILE A 55 -7.89 -5.27 -13.96
N PRO A 56 -8.03 -6.19 -14.93
CA PRO A 56 -8.03 -7.63 -14.63
C PRO A 56 -6.76 -8.12 -13.94
N THR A 57 -5.59 -7.64 -14.37
CA THR A 57 -4.31 -7.99 -13.75
C THR A 57 -4.21 -7.41 -12.34
N LEU A 58 -4.62 -6.15 -12.15
CA LEU A 58 -4.67 -5.52 -10.83
C LEU A 58 -5.59 -6.30 -9.87
N ALA A 59 -6.77 -6.73 -10.33
CA ALA A 59 -7.71 -7.51 -9.52
C ALA A 59 -7.09 -8.85 -9.06
N ALA A 60 -6.37 -9.53 -9.95
CA ALA A 60 -5.67 -10.76 -9.63
C ALA A 60 -4.52 -10.54 -8.63
N GLU A 61 -3.74 -9.47 -8.80
CA GLU A 61 -2.66 -9.12 -7.87
C GLU A 61 -3.21 -8.72 -6.50
N PHE A 62 -4.32 -7.98 -6.47
CA PHE A 62 -4.99 -7.61 -5.22
C PHE A 62 -5.44 -8.86 -4.45
N ALA A 63 -6.06 -9.82 -5.13
CA ALA A 63 -6.44 -11.10 -4.51
C ALA A 63 -5.21 -11.90 -4.02
N GLY A 64 -4.11 -11.86 -4.77
CA GLY A 64 -2.86 -12.54 -4.42
C GLY A 64 -2.17 -11.97 -3.16
N PHE A 65 -2.44 -10.72 -2.81
CA PHE A 65 -1.87 -10.09 -1.62
C PHE A 65 -2.25 -10.79 -0.31
N GLY A 66 -3.44 -11.37 -0.27
CA GLY A 66 -3.95 -12.16 0.86
C GLY A 66 -3.53 -13.62 0.87
N GLN A 67 -2.62 -14.05 -0.02
CA GLN A 67 -2.21 -15.44 -0.09
C GLN A 67 -1.55 -15.91 1.22
N GLY A 68 -2.12 -16.97 1.81
CA GLY A 68 -1.60 -17.60 3.02
C GLY A 68 -2.00 -16.92 4.33
N VAL A 69 -2.84 -15.89 4.29
CA VAL A 69 -3.35 -15.17 5.46
C VAL A 69 -4.82 -14.85 5.32
N ARG A 70 -5.44 -14.41 6.40
CA ARG A 70 -6.80 -13.91 6.36
C ARG A 70 -6.81 -12.46 5.85
N TYR A 71 -7.28 -12.30 4.63
CA TYR A 71 -7.45 -11.02 3.96
C TYR A 71 -8.78 -11.07 3.22
N GLU A 72 -9.81 -10.52 3.85
CA GLU A 72 -11.19 -10.60 3.35
C GLU A 72 -11.57 -9.31 2.66
N PHE A 73 -12.05 -9.41 1.43
CA PHE A 73 -12.53 -8.25 0.68
C PHE A 73 -13.68 -8.61 -0.25
N GLU A 74 -14.44 -7.59 -0.63
CA GLU A 74 -15.49 -7.65 -1.62
C GLU A 74 -15.17 -6.68 -2.75
N THR A 75 -15.34 -7.13 -4.00
CA THR A 75 -15.25 -6.25 -5.16
C THR A 75 -16.61 -5.58 -5.38
N LEU A 76 -16.66 -4.26 -5.19
CA LEU A 76 -17.87 -3.46 -5.32
C LEU A 76 -18.08 -3.00 -6.78
N GLU A 77 -17.01 -2.79 -7.52
CA GLU A 77 -17.05 -2.36 -8.93
C GLU A 77 -15.80 -2.84 -9.66
N GLN A 78 -15.99 -3.39 -10.85
CA GLN A 78 -14.90 -3.71 -11.76
C GLN A 78 -15.34 -3.41 -13.19
N THR A 79 -14.67 -2.44 -13.79
CA THR A 79 -14.84 -2.03 -15.20
C THR A 79 -13.49 -2.06 -15.90
N ASP A 80 -13.43 -1.64 -17.16
CA ASP A 80 -12.15 -1.53 -17.87
C ASP A 80 -11.23 -0.45 -17.29
N THR A 81 -11.76 0.48 -16.50
CA THR A 81 -11.03 1.65 -16.01
C THR A 81 -11.05 1.83 -14.50
N VAL A 82 -11.90 1.08 -13.78
CA VAL A 82 -12.09 1.23 -12.33
C VAL A 82 -12.10 -0.13 -11.65
N LEU A 83 -11.42 -0.23 -10.51
CA LEU A 83 -11.53 -1.33 -9.57
C LEU A 83 -11.81 -0.77 -8.18
N ARG A 84 -12.94 -1.15 -7.57
CA ARG A 84 -13.28 -0.82 -6.19
C ARG A 84 -13.39 -2.07 -5.35
N ASN A 85 -12.54 -2.17 -4.35
CA ASN A 85 -12.54 -3.26 -3.39
C ASN A 85 -12.70 -2.71 -1.98
N GLU A 86 -13.53 -3.33 -1.18
CA GLU A 86 -13.63 -3.04 0.25
C GLU A 86 -13.06 -4.21 1.05
N VAL A 87 -12.01 -3.93 1.82
CA VAL A 87 -11.37 -4.92 2.69
C VAL A 87 -11.99 -4.86 4.07
N SER A 88 -12.58 -5.95 4.53
CA SER A 88 -13.24 -6.06 5.84
C SER A 88 -12.37 -6.69 6.92
N HIS A 89 -11.31 -7.40 6.55
CA HIS A 89 -10.35 -8.00 7.48
C HIS A 89 -8.95 -8.02 6.87
N CYS A 90 -7.95 -7.71 7.67
CA CYS A 90 -6.55 -7.59 7.23
C CYS A 90 -5.58 -8.11 8.30
N ASP A 91 -4.99 -9.28 8.07
CA ASP A 91 -4.00 -9.87 8.98
C ASP A 91 -2.73 -9.02 9.12
N TYR A 92 -2.42 -8.16 8.15
CA TYR A 92 -1.31 -7.20 8.28
C TYR A 92 -1.56 -6.20 9.42
N ALA A 93 -2.82 -5.73 9.58
CA ALA A 93 -3.20 -4.85 10.67
C ALA A 93 -3.11 -5.58 12.03
N GLU A 94 -3.57 -6.82 12.08
CA GLU A 94 -3.48 -7.64 13.29
C GLU A 94 -2.03 -7.95 13.67
N PHE A 95 -1.18 -8.25 12.70
CA PHE A 95 0.24 -8.46 12.93
C PHE A 95 0.90 -7.22 13.55
N MET A 96 0.65 -6.02 12.98
CA MET A 96 1.22 -4.77 13.51
C MET A 96 0.73 -4.47 14.92
N GLU A 97 -0.52 -4.82 15.24
CA GLU A 97 -1.05 -4.72 16.61
C GLU A 97 -0.33 -5.68 17.55
N GLN A 98 -0.15 -6.94 17.17
CA GLN A 98 0.51 -7.97 17.98
C GLN A 98 1.95 -7.61 18.34
N ILE A 99 2.68 -6.97 17.43
CA ILE A 99 4.06 -6.55 17.67
C ILE A 99 4.19 -5.14 18.28
N GLY A 100 3.06 -4.50 18.63
CA GLY A 100 3.05 -3.17 19.26
C GLY A 100 3.51 -2.03 18.36
N ALA A 101 3.34 -2.15 17.03
CA ALA A 101 3.80 -1.17 16.06
C ALA A 101 2.70 -0.72 15.10
N ARG A 102 1.43 -0.80 15.50
CA ARG A 102 0.29 -0.42 14.65
C ARG A 102 0.34 1.04 14.19
N ASP A 103 0.89 1.93 15.02
CA ASP A 103 1.09 3.33 14.68
C ASP A 103 2.05 3.55 13.49
N LEU A 104 2.88 2.57 13.16
CA LEU A 104 3.76 2.57 11.99
C LEU A 104 3.18 1.79 10.79
N GLY A 105 2.04 1.15 10.95
CA GLY A 105 1.49 0.26 9.93
C GLY A 105 1.15 0.95 8.62
N GLU A 106 0.51 2.12 8.67
CA GLU A 106 0.24 2.88 7.45
C GLU A 106 1.53 3.35 6.77
N LEU A 107 2.49 3.84 7.56
CA LEU A 107 3.78 4.31 7.04
C LEU A 107 4.56 3.18 6.32
N LEU A 108 4.64 2.01 6.93
CA LEU A 108 5.51 0.93 6.46
C LEU A 108 4.84 -0.05 5.50
N ILE A 109 3.52 -0.16 5.54
CA ILE A 109 2.76 -1.13 4.72
C ILE A 109 1.76 -0.42 3.81
N CYS A 110 0.72 0.21 4.38
CA CYS A 110 -0.44 0.63 3.60
C CYS A 110 -0.16 1.75 2.60
N ASN A 111 0.67 2.73 2.97
CA ASN A 111 0.90 3.89 2.11
C ASN A 111 1.81 3.61 0.91
N SER A 112 2.45 2.45 0.86
CA SER A 112 3.18 1.98 -0.33
C SER A 112 2.27 1.85 -1.56
N ASP A 113 1.00 1.56 -1.36
CA ASP A 113 0.01 1.39 -2.43
C ASP A 113 -0.14 2.64 -3.31
N PHE A 114 -0.02 3.84 -2.72
CA PHE A 114 -0.15 5.09 -3.48
C PHE A 114 0.98 5.28 -4.49
N ALA A 115 2.23 5.10 -4.06
CA ALA A 115 3.39 5.24 -4.94
C ALA A 115 3.42 4.16 -6.02
N MET A 116 3.06 2.93 -5.66
CA MET A 116 2.98 1.81 -6.59
C MET A 116 1.89 2.01 -7.63
N ALA A 117 0.69 2.44 -7.21
CA ALA A 117 -0.40 2.74 -8.11
C ALA A 117 -0.03 3.85 -9.11
N ASP A 118 0.56 4.94 -8.62
CA ASP A 118 0.99 6.05 -9.45
C ASP A 118 1.98 5.61 -10.53
N GLU A 119 2.98 4.83 -10.18
CA GLU A 119 3.99 4.31 -11.13
C GLU A 119 3.37 3.37 -12.17
N LEU A 120 2.32 2.64 -11.80
CA LEU A 120 1.58 1.74 -12.70
C LEU A 120 0.55 2.45 -13.59
N GLY A 121 0.48 3.78 -13.54
CA GLY A 121 -0.49 4.55 -14.32
C GLY A 121 -1.90 4.54 -13.72
N LEU A 122 -2.01 4.26 -12.43
CA LEU A 122 -3.26 4.22 -11.69
C LEU A 122 -3.34 5.38 -10.69
N LYS A 123 -4.55 5.86 -10.46
CA LYS A 123 -4.88 6.70 -9.32
C LYS A 123 -5.49 5.83 -8.24
N LEU A 124 -4.99 5.89 -7.03
CA LEU A 124 -5.60 5.27 -5.86
C LEU A 124 -6.27 6.33 -4.99
N ASP A 125 -7.56 6.18 -4.77
CA ASP A 125 -8.31 6.87 -3.72
C ASP A 125 -8.60 5.86 -2.61
N ARG A 126 -8.16 6.16 -1.39
CA ARG A 126 -8.42 5.37 -0.19
C ARG A 126 -8.43 6.31 1.00
N THR A 127 -9.54 6.35 1.74
CA THR A 127 -9.73 7.23 2.89
C THR A 127 -9.78 6.49 4.22
N LYS A 128 -9.96 5.16 4.17
CA LYS A 128 -10.06 4.28 5.34
C LYS A 128 -9.07 3.13 5.24
N THR A 129 -8.56 2.70 6.39
CA THR A 129 -7.77 1.46 6.51
C THR A 129 -8.14 0.68 7.76
N CYS A 130 -8.10 -0.65 7.66
CA CYS A 130 -8.15 -1.52 8.83
C CYS A 130 -7.00 -1.20 9.80
N MET A 131 -5.86 -0.82 9.26
CA MET A 131 -4.67 -0.46 10.02
C MET A 131 -4.92 0.74 10.94
N ASN A 132 -5.64 1.74 10.48
CA ASN A 132 -5.97 2.95 11.25
C ASN A 132 -7.18 2.76 12.18
N GLY A 133 -7.81 1.57 12.19
CA GLY A 133 -8.97 1.29 13.03
C GLY A 133 -10.31 1.72 12.45
N ASP A 134 -10.37 2.01 11.14
CA ASP A 134 -11.60 2.46 10.48
C ASP A 134 -12.60 1.32 10.20
N GLY A 135 -12.25 0.09 10.49
CA GLY A 135 -13.10 -1.09 10.30
C GLY A 135 -13.08 -1.67 8.89
N SER A 136 -12.62 -0.92 7.89
CA SER A 136 -12.45 -1.39 6.51
C SER A 136 -11.41 -0.57 5.77
N CYS A 137 -10.97 -1.07 4.59
CA CYS A 137 -10.19 -0.27 3.63
C CYS A 137 -11.01 -0.07 2.36
N ASP A 138 -11.15 1.18 1.94
CA ASP A 138 -11.96 1.59 0.78
C ASP A 138 -11.11 1.84 -0.46
N PHE A 139 -10.55 0.79 -1.06
CA PHE A 139 -9.73 0.92 -2.25
C PHE A 139 -10.56 1.31 -3.49
N CYS A 140 -10.15 2.37 -4.17
CA CYS A 140 -10.67 2.74 -5.48
C CYS A 140 -9.51 3.07 -6.42
N TYR A 141 -9.21 2.16 -7.34
CA TYR A 141 -8.22 2.35 -8.38
C TYR A 141 -8.90 2.81 -9.66
N THR A 142 -8.34 3.83 -10.30
CA THR A 142 -8.79 4.35 -11.60
C THR A 142 -7.60 4.44 -12.53
N ILE A 143 -7.75 3.97 -13.78
CA ILE A 143 -6.71 4.13 -14.80
C ILE A 143 -6.58 5.62 -15.13
N LYS A 144 -5.36 6.15 -15.06
CA LYS A 144 -5.07 7.52 -15.49
C LYS A 144 -5.20 7.61 -17.01
N SER A 145 -6.00 8.57 -17.48
CA SER A 145 -6.02 8.91 -18.90
C SER A 145 -4.70 9.56 -19.31
N LYS A 146 -4.17 9.19 -20.49
CA LYS A 146 -3.00 9.87 -21.08
C LYS A 146 -3.23 11.36 -21.34
N LEU A 147 -4.50 11.80 -21.34
CA LEU A 147 -4.92 13.19 -21.53
C LEU A 147 -5.19 13.90 -20.20
N ASP A 148 -5.03 13.23 -19.07
CA ASP A 148 -5.22 13.82 -17.75
C ASP A 148 -4.02 14.73 -17.44
N PRO A 149 -4.24 16.06 -17.21
CA PRO A 149 -3.16 17.01 -16.89
C PRO A 149 -2.39 16.59 -15.61
N THR A 150 -3.01 15.88 -14.67
CA THR A 150 -2.34 15.40 -13.44
C THR A 150 -1.37 14.26 -13.70
N SER A 151 -1.50 13.53 -14.82
CA SER A 151 -0.56 12.47 -15.19
C SER A 151 0.71 13.00 -15.85
N ALA A 152 0.73 14.24 -16.30
CA ALA A 152 1.87 14.90 -16.92
C ALA A 152 2.76 15.70 -15.92
N ALA A 153 2.39 15.76 -14.65
CA ALA A 153 3.04 16.59 -13.62
C ALA A 153 4.07 15.82 -12.77
N THR A 154 4.56 14.70 -13.23
CA THR A 154 5.61 13.92 -12.55
C THR A 154 6.95 14.06 -13.21
#